data_124a17e34718deeef8efaa6bc733903d
#
_entry.id   124a17e34718deeef8efaa6bc733903d
#
_cell.length_a   1.000
_cell.length_b   1.000
_cell.length_c   1.000
_cell.angle_alpha   90.00
_cell.angle_beta   90.00
_cell.angle_gamma   90.00
#
_symmetry.space_group_name_H-M   'P 1'
#
loop_
_entity.id
_entity.type
_entity.pdbx_description
1 polymer ?
#
loop_
_entity_poly.entity_id
_entity_poly.type
_entity_poly.pdbx_seq_one_letter_code
_entity_poly.pdbx_strand_id
1 'polypeptide(L)'
;NLISCMVGRKLGATHTIARVRDEEYYQDVVLLQDELGLSLSINPERTSAKEISRTLRFPAATKVEPFANGLVELVEFKLREGSKLDGLRLNDFRSRYSEGILICAVEREGSVTIPNGDFVLAAGDYVTVVGAPHELHELFRKIGEFRHEAESVIIVGGGRIAERLALELARMRIHSTIIERDPARCRVMKTLLPE
;
A
#
# COMPACT_ATOMS: atom_id res chain seq x y z
N ASN A 1 -3.47 13.09 -24.24
CA ASN A 1 -2.26 12.45 -23.70
C ASN A 1 -1.81 11.23 -24.53
N LEU A 2 -2.70 10.23 -24.80
CA LEU A 2 -2.31 9.02 -25.56
C LEU A 2 -1.80 9.36 -26.96
N ILE A 3 -2.56 10.13 -27.73
CA ILE A 3 -2.16 10.57 -29.08
C ILE A 3 -0.84 11.32 -29.04
N SER A 4 -0.63 12.20 -28.07
CA SER A 4 0.65 12.93 -27.93
C SER A 4 1.83 11.99 -27.65
N CYS A 5 1.63 10.95 -26.85
CA CYS A 5 2.63 9.91 -26.61
C CYS A 5 2.95 9.11 -27.87
N MET A 6 1.94 8.70 -28.62
CA MET A 6 2.10 7.97 -29.89
C MET A 6 2.85 8.82 -30.92
N VAL A 7 2.51 10.11 -31.06
CA VAL A 7 3.23 11.03 -31.93
C VAL A 7 4.68 11.23 -31.45
N GLY A 8 4.88 11.46 -30.16
CA GLY A 8 6.22 11.58 -29.58
C GLY A 8 7.10 10.36 -29.87
N ARG A 9 6.51 9.15 -29.73
CA ARG A 9 7.21 7.89 -30.07
C ARG A 9 7.61 7.84 -31.55
N LYS A 10 6.69 8.23 -32.43
CA LYS A 10 6.95 8.32 -33.88
C LYS A 10 8.03 9.35 -34.24
N LEU A 11 8.15 10.41 -33.44
CA LEU A 11 9.17 11.45 -33.60
C LEU A 11 10.52 11.09 -32.95
N GLY A 12 10.67 9.89 -32.41
CA GLY A 12 11.96 9.39 -31.89
C GLY A 12 12.10 9.44 -30.37
N ALA A 13 11.03 9.73 -29.58
CA ALA A 13 11.10 9.61 -28.14
C ALA A 13 11.34 8.15 -27.73
N THR A 14 12.36 7.91 -26.92
CA THR A 14 12.70 6.57 -26.42
C THR A 14 11.72 6.08 -25.37
N HIS A 15 11.16 7.00 -24.56
CA HIS A 15 10.16 6.69 -23.53
C HIS A 15 8.99 7.66 -23.59
N THR A 16 7.79 7.14 -23.39
CA THR A 16 6.56 7.92 -23.33
C THR A 16 5.75 7.53 -22.12
N ILE A 17 5.22 8.52 -21.40
CA ILE A 17 4.40 8.33 -20.20
C ILE A 17 3.04 8.98 -20.41
N ALA A 18 1.97 8.20 -20.33
CA ALA A 18 0.61 8.70 -20.46
C ALA A 18 -0.09 8.79 -19.10
N ARG A 19 -0.75 9.92 -18.84
CA ARG A 19 -1.68 10.05 -17.72
C ARG A 19 -3.09 9.70 -18.19
N VAL A 20 -3.67 8.66 -17.60
CA VAL A 20 -5.03 8.18 -17.88
C VAL A 20 -5.85 8.26 -16.60
N ARG A 21 -6.86 9.14 -16.58
CA ARG A 21 -7.65 9.41 -15.37
C ARG A 21 -8.89 8.53 -15.22
N ASP A 22 -9.46 8.14 -16.35
CA ASP A 22 -10.64 7.29 -16.38
C ASP A 22 -10.25 5.85 -16.10
N GLU A 23 -10.97 5.18 -15.20
CA GLU A 23 -10.62 3.83 -14.75
C GLU A 23 -10.93 2.78 -15.82
N GLU A 24 -12.02 2.96 -16.54
CA GLU A 24 -12.39 2.05 -17.61
C GLU A 24 -11.33 2.07 -18.72
N TYR A 25 -10.98 3.26 -19.19
CA TYR A 25 -9.91 3.43 -20.17
C TYR A 25 -8.52 3.09 -19.64
N TYR A 26 -8.27 3.23 -18.33
CA TYR A 26 -6.96 2.91 -17.77
C TYR A 26 -6.61 1.43 -17.91
N GLN A 27 -7.57 0.55 -17.68
CA GLN A 27 -7.37 -0.90 -17.84
C GLN A 27 -7.10 -1.27 -19.29
N ASP A 28 -7.86 -0.72 -20.24
CA ASP A 28 -7.65 -0.96 -21.67
C ASP A 28 -6.29 -0.42 -22.15
N VAL A 29 -5.87 0.76 -21.68
CA VAL A 29 -4.57 1.34 -22.00
C VAL A 29 -3.43 0.51 -21.44
N VAL A 30 -3.57 -0.07 -20.25
CA VAL A 30 -2.55 -0.97 -19.68
C VAL A 30 -2.42 -2.24 -20.52
N LEU A 31 -3.51 -2.81 -21.01
CA LEU A 31 -3.50 -3.99 -21.88
C LEU A 31 -2.85 -3.69 -23.24
N LEU A 32 -3.09 -2.52 -23.80
CA LEU A 32 -2.60 -2.09 -25.12
C LEU A 32 -1.29 -1.28 -25.05
N GLN A 33 -0.64 -1.25 -23.89
CA GLN A 33 0.50 -0.35 -23.64
C GLN A 33 1.61 -0.52 -24.66
N ASP A 34 1.95 -1.75 -24.99
CA ASP A 34 3.04 -2.06 -25.95
C ASP A 34 2.66 -1.67 -27.37
N GLU A 35 1.41 -1.93 -27.81
CA GLU A 35 0.91 -1.57 -29.16
C GLU A 35 0.79 -0.06 -29.33
N LEU A 36 0.46 0.65 -28.26
CA LEU A 36 0.42 2.11 -28.24
C LEU A 36 1.83 2.74 -28.14
N GLY A 37 2.85 1.92 -27.94
CA GLY A 37 4.23 2.37 -27.76
C GLY A 37 4.45 3.18 -26.49
N LEU A 38 3.67 2.91 -25.44
CA LEU A 38 3.79 3.54 -24.13
C LEU A 38 4.81 2.82 -23.28
N SER A 39 5.73 3.56 -22.67
CA SER A 39 6.62 3.01 -21.65
C SER A 39 5.94 2.87 -20.29
N LEU A 40 5.00 3.77 -19.99
CA LEU A 40 4.25 3.74 -18.73
C LEU A 40 2.90 4.45 -18.89
N SER A 41 1.85 3.90 -18.30
CA SER A 41 0.57 4.55 -18.08
C SER A 41 0.36 4.79 -16.57
N ILE A 42 -0.07 5.99 -16.21
CA ILE A 42 -0.29 6.35 -14.80
C ILE A 42 -1.70 6.90 -14.57
N ASN A 43 -2.29 6.51 -13.46
CA ASN A 43 -3.50 7.12 -12.90
C ASN A 43 -3.14 7.67 -11.51
N PRO A 44 -2.78 8.97 -11.40
CA PRO A 44 -2.31 9.54 -10.14
C PRO A 44 -3.35 9.47 -9.03
N GLU A 45 -4.63 9.64 -9.36
CA GLU A 45 -5.73 9.63 -8.41
C GLU A 45 -5.87 8.24 -7.76
N ARG A 46 -5.74 7.17 -8.56
CA ARG A 46 -5.74 5.78 -8.08
C ARG A 46 -4.48 5.48 -7.26
N THR A 47 -3.32 5.90 -7.75
CA THR A 47 -2.04 5.68 -7.05
C THR A 47 -2.06 6.36 -5.68
N SER A 48 -2.47 7.63 -5.61
CA SER A 48 -2.58 8.36 -4.35
C SER A 48 -3.54 7.69 -3.36
N ALA A 49 -4.72 7.26 -3.83
CA ALA A 49 -5.68 6.57 -2.97
C ALA A 49 -5.12 5.27 -2.40
N LYS A 50 -4.39 4.49 -3.22
CA LYS A 50 -3.72 3.26 -2.77
C LYS A 50 -2.63 3.54 -1.74
N GLU A 51 -1.80 4.56 -1.96
CA GLU A 51 -0.74 4.93 -1.00
C GLU A 51 -1.32 5.35 0.36
N ILE A 52 -2.37 6.20 0.34
CA ILE A 52 -3.07 6.59 1.58
C ILE A 52 -3.67 5.35 2.26
N SER A 53 -4.32 4.45 1.52
CA SER A 53 -4.92 3.25 2.11
C SER A 53 -3.88 2.31 2.74
N ARG A 54 -2.66 2.21 2.16
CA ARG A 54 -1.55 1.44 2.74
C ARG A 54 -1.08 2.03 4.07
N THR A 55 -0.93 3.36 4.13
CA THR A 55 -0.55 4.05 5.37
C THR A 55 -1.56 3.78 6.49
N LEU A 56 -2.85 3.71 6.15
CA LEU A 56 -3.91 3.40 7.11
C LEU A 56 -3.96 1.93 7.50
N ARG A 57 -3.54 1.03 6.60
CA ARG A 57 -3.46 -0.42 6.88
C ARG A 57 -2.35 -0.78 7.86
N PHE A 58 -1.22 -0.10 7.79
CA PHE A 58 -0.05 -0.37 8.63
C PHE A 58 0.41 0.91 9.35
N PRO A 59 -0.35 1.39 10.34
CA PRO A 59 -0.04 2.66 11.01
C PRO A 59 1.27 2.62 11.81
N ALA A 60 1.75 1.43 12.18
CA ALA A 60 3.03 1.25 12.86
C ALA A 60 4.23 1.14 11.89
N ALA A 61 3.96 0.99 10.58
CA ALA A 61 5.02 0.86 9.60
C ALA A 61 5.71 2.19 9.33
N THR A 62 7.03 2.16 9.24
CA THR A 62 7.86 3.27 8.76
C THR A 62 7.90 3.29 7.24
N LYS A 63 7.74 2.13 6.61
CA LYS A 63 7.79 1.96 5.16
C LYS A 63 6.89 0.80 4.72
N VAL A 64 6.18 0.97 3.59
CA VAL A 64 5.43 -0.10 2.94
C VAL A 64 5.68 -0.05 1.44
N GLU A 65 6.26 -1.10 0.88
CA GLU A 65 6.53 -1.20 -0.56
C GLU A 65 5.86 -2.43 -1.16
N PRO A 66 5.02 -2.28 -2.19
CA PRO A 66 4.42 -3.40 -2.88
C PRO A 66 5.34 -3.97 -3.94
N PHE A 67 5.36 -5.29 -4.07
CA PHE A 67 6.01 -6.05 -5.11
C PHE A 67 5.01 -6.92 -5.87
N ALA A 68 5.40 -7.38 -7.06
CA ALA A 68 4.60 -8.29 -7.87
C ALA A 68 3.13 -7.81 -8.02
N ASN A 69 2.93 -6.54 -8.41
CA ASN A 69 1.61 -5.91 -8.56
C ASN A 69 0.76 -5.92 -7.28
N GLY A 70 1.40 -5.92 -6.09
CA GLY A 70 0.73 -5.92 -4.80
C GLY A 70 0.34 -7.30 -4.27
N LEU A 71 0.84 -8.37 -4.88
CA LEU A 71 0.70 -9.74 -4.36
C LEU A 71 1.56 -9.96 -3.12
N VAL A 72 2.67 -9.23 -3.01
CA VAL A 72 3.61 -9.25 -1.90
C VAL A 72 3.89 -7.82 -1.47
N GLU A 73 3.99 -7.59 -0.17
CA GLU A 73 4.37 -6.29 0.41
C GLU A 73 5.62 -6.46 1.28
N LEU A 74 6.51 -5.47 1.21
CA LEU A 74 7.60 -5.29 2.14
C LEU A 74 7.17 -4.23 3.15
N VAL A 75 7.20 -4.56 4.42
CA VAL A 75 6.82 -3.66 5.51
C VAL A 75 7.98 -3.54 6.47
N GLU A 76 8.41 -2.30 6.72
CA GLU A 76 9.40 -1.96 7.73
C GLU A 76 8.69 -1.31 8.92
N PHE A 77 9.05 -1.73 10.13
CA PHE A 77 8.51 -1.16 11.36
C PHE A 77 9.56 -1.18 12.47
N LYS A 78 9.44 -0.23 13.39
CA LYS A 78 10.31 -0.17 14.56
C LYS A 78 9.76 -1.05 15.68
N LEU A 79 10.57 -1.99 16.16
CA LEU A 79 10.21 -2.85 17.27
C LEU A 79 10.21 -2.05 18.59
N ARG A 80 9.05 -2.03 19.25
CA ARG A 80 8.86 -1.28 20.50
C ARG A 80 9.18 -2.15 21.71
N GLU A 81 9.50 -1.51 22.81
CA GLU A 81 9.60 -2.18 24.11
C GLU A 81 8.26 -2.87 24.47
N GLY A 82 8.36 -4.11 24.93
CA GLY A 82 7.19 -4.93 25.28
C GLY A 82 6.41 -5.48 24.07
N SER A 83 6.96 -5.36 22.85
CA SER A 83 6.44 -6.10 21.69
C SER A 83 6.62 -7.61 21.92
N LYS A 84 5.70 -8.42 21.38
CA LYS A 84 5.82 -9.89 21.47
C LYS A 84 6.99 -10.45 20.65
N LEU A 85 7.62 -9.63 19.83
CA LEU A 85 8.82 -9.97 19.08
C LEU A 85 10.11 -9.61 19.82
N ASP A 86 10.06 -8.80 20.87
CA ASP A 86 11.22 -8.44 21.67
C ASP A 86 11.78 -9.67 22.41
N GLY A 87 13.07 -9.95 22.21
CA GLY A 87 13.73 -11.16 22.71
C GLY A 87 13.42 -12.44 21.93
N LEU A 88 12.65 -12.38 20.82
CA LEU A 88 12.30 -13.56 20.04
C LEU A 88 13.46 -13.97 19.13
N ARG A 89 13.81 -15.27 19.13
CA ARG A 89 14.73 -15.87 18.16
C ARG A 89 14.00 -16.16 16.85
N LEU A 90 14.60 -15.89 15.70
CA LEU A 90 13.95 -16.03 14.38
C LEU A 90 13.57 -17.47 14.03
N ASN A 91 14.29 -18.48 14.51
CA ASN A 91 13.89 -19.88 14.37
C ASN A 91 12.49 -20.15 14.96
N ASP A 92 12.11 -19.44 16.03
CA ASP A 92 10.82 -19.58 16.69
C ASP A 92 9.73 -18.73 16.01
N PHE A 93 10.09 -17.75 15.19
CA PHE A 93 9.15 -16.85 14.55
C PHE A 93 8.16 -17.58 13.63
N ARG A 94 8.68 -18.46 12.74
CA ARG A 94 7.86 -19.18 11.77
C ARG A 94 6.80 -20.03 12.45
N SER A 95 7.17 -20.78 13.48
CA SER A 95 6.27 -21.66 14.20
C SER A 95 5.21 -20.91 15.02
N ARG A 96 5.54 -19.69 15.50
CA ARG A 96 4.63 -18.91 16.37
C ARG A 96 3.69 -17.99 15.60
N TYR A 97 4.13 -17.45 14.45
CA TYR A 97 3.41 -16.36 13.79
C TYR A 97 2.94 -16.70 12.38
N SER A 98 3.82 -17.03 11.45
CA SER A 98 3.45 -17.39 10.07
C SER A 98 4.64 -18.04 9.33
N GLU A 99 4.33 -19.05 8.52
CA GLU A 99 5.28 -19.65 7.58
C GLU A 99 5.43 -18.82 6.29
N GLY A 100 4.42 -18.03 5.94
CA GLY A 100 4.39 -17.22 4.72
C GLY A 100 5.07 -15.85 4.83
N ILE A 101 5.60 -15.51 6.03
CA ILE A 101 6.29 -14.23 6.25
C ILE A 101 7.79 -14.47 6.45
N LEU A 102 8.59 -13.68 5.73
CA LEU A 102 10.04 -13.66 5.86
C LEU A 102 10.50 -12.36 6.51
N ILE A 103 11.31 -12.46 7.58
CA ILE A 103 12.09 -11.33 8.08
C ILE A 103 13.37 -11.28 7.23
N CYS A 104 13.47 -10.28 6.35
CA CYS A 104 14.52 -10.20 5.34
C CYS A 104 15.68 -9.28 5.75
N ALA A 105 15.45 -8.30 6.63
CA ALA A 105 16.49 -7.42 7.14
C ALA A 105 16.11 -6.91 8.53
N VAL A 106 17.15 -6.63 9.32
CA VAL A 106 17.04 -5.94 10.62
C VAL A 106 18.11 -4.85 10.67
N GLU A 107 17.67 -3.61 10.93
CA GLU A 107 18.58 -2.51 11.22
C GLU A 107 18.62 -2.26 12.71
N ARG A 108 19.82 -2.31 13.28
CA ARG A 108 20.11 -2.00 14.69
C ARG A 108 21.24 -0.98 14.76
N GLU A 109 21.01 0.14 15.41
CA GLU A 109 22.00 1.21 15.58
C GLU A 109 22.65 1.68 14.26
N GLY A 110 21.84 1.75 13.17
CA GLY A 110 22.30 2.16 11.85
C GLY A 110 23.05 1.07 11.06
N SER A 111 23.19 -0.14 11.61
CA SER A 111 23.78 -1.29 10.91
C SER A 111 22.70 -2.24 10.42
N VAL A 112 22.68 -2.50 9.10
CA VAL A 112 21.71 -3.41 8.48
C VAL A 112 22.31 -4.81 8.41
N THR A 113 21.57 -5.79 8.89
CA THR A 113 21.94 -7.22 8.88
C THR A 113 20.85 -8.03 8.20
N ILE A 114 21.24 -9.00 7.37
CA ILE A 114 20.35 -10.07 6.91
C ILE A 114 20.38 -11.15 8.00
N PRO A 115 19.30 -11.30 8.79
CA PRO A 115 19.37 -12.14 9.98
C PRO A 115 19.29 -13.63 9.61
N ASN A 116 20.00 -14.46 10.33
CA ASN A 116 19.84 -15.91 10.31
C ASN A 116 18.83 -16.38 11.38
N GLY A 117 18.54 -17.68 11.42
CA GLY A 117 17.58 -18.23 12.38
C GLY A 117 17.91 -18.06 13.84
N ASP A 118 19.21 -17.88 14.19
CA ASP A 118 19.67 -17.68 15.56
C ASP A 118 19.66 -16.22 16.01
N PHE A 119 19.35 -15.30 15.08
CA PHE A 119 19.26 -13.88 15.40
C PHE A 119 18.13 -13.64 16.40
N VAL A 120 18.40 -12.81 17.40
CA VAL A 120 17.44 -12.42 18.44
C VAL A 120 17.04 -10.97 18.20
N LEU A 121 15.76 -10.74 17.98
CA LEU A 121 15.18 -9.41 17.84
C LEU A 121 15.23 -8.68 19.18
N ALA A 122 15.43 -7.37 19.15
CA ALA A 122 15.43 -6.53 20.33
C ALA A 122 14.62 -5.25 20.11
N ALA A 123 14.09 -4.70 21.20
CA ALA A 123 13.44 -3.39 21.15
C ALA A 123 14.38 -2.33 20.55
N GLY A 124 13.85 -1.48 19.69
CA GLY A 124 14.61 -0.48 18.95
C GLY A 124 15.04 -0.90 17.54
N ASP A 125 15.01 -2.19 17.21
CA ASP A 125 15.29 -2.68 15.87
C ASP A 125 14.27 -2.14 14.85
N TYR A 126 14.74 -1.80 13.64
CA TYR A 126 13.87 -1.67 12.48
C TYR A 126 13.84 -3.01 11.76
N VAL A 127 12.67 -3.64 11.77
CA VAL A 127 12.47 -4.99 11.23
C VAL A 127 11.77 -4.88 9.89
N THR A 128 12.37 -5.44 8.85
CA THR A 128 11.79 -5.52 7.51
C THR A 128 11.25 -6.91 7.26
N VAL A 129 9.94 -6.99 7.04
CA VAL A 129 9.21 -8.24 6.75
C VAL A 129 8.65 -8.23 5.34
N VAL A 130 8.59 -9.41 4.73
CA VAL A 130 8.00 -9.63 3.39
C VAL A 130 6.96 -10.74 3.49
N GLY A 131 5.80 -10.51 2.92
CA GLY A 131 4.72 -11.49 2.90
C GLY A 131 3.51 -11.02 2.09
N ALA A 132 2.50 -11.87 1.97
CA ALA A 132 1.23 -11.48 1.38
C ALA A 132 0.52 -10.46 2.29
N PRO A 133 -0.22 -9.47 1.71
CA PRO A 133 -0.84 -8.40 2.49
C PRO A 133 -1.73 -8.88 3.64
N HIS A 134 -2.47 -9.99 3.44
CA HIS A 134 -3.34 -10.55 4.48
C HIS A 134 -2.54 -11.22 5.61
N GLU A 135 -1.41 -11.88 5.30
CA GLU A 135 -0.54 -12.51 6.31
C GLU A 135 0.18 -11.46 7.15
N LEU A 136 0.65 -10.38 6.50
CA LEU A 136 1.24 -9.24 7.19
C LEU A 136 0.23 -8.58 8.14
N HIS A 137 -1.02 -8.39 7.69
CA HIS A 137 -2.08 -7.86 8.54
C HIS A 137 -2.31 -8.77 9.78
N GLU A 138 -2.41 -10.08 9.59
CA GLU A 138 -2.54 -11.04 10.69
C GLU A 138 -1.32 -11.02 11.64
N LEU A 139 -0.11 -10.90 11.11
CA LEU A 139 1.11 -10.76 11.92
C LEU A 139 1.01 -9.54 12.84
N PHE A 140 0.77 -8.35 12.25
CA PHE A 140 0.71 -7.10 13.00
C PHE A 140 -0.38 -7.14 14.09
N ARG A 141 -1.51 -7.79 13.81
CA ARG A 141 -2.56 -8.03 14.79
C ARG A 141 -2.09 -8.95 15.95
N LYS A 142 -1.42 -10.06 15.63
CA LYS A 142 -0.90 -11.01 16.61
C LYS A 142 0.18 -10.41 17.52
N ILE A 143 1.08 -9.59 16.97
CA ILE A 143 2.14 -8.94 17.75
C ILE A 143 1.66 -7.71 18.51
N GLY A 144 0.44 -7.22 18.25
CA GLY A 144 -0.17 -6.10 18.98
C GLY A 144 0.28 -4.73 18.49
N GLU A 145 0.82 -4.63 17.27
CA GLU A 145 1.25 -3.36 16.66
C GLU A 145 0.09 -2.55 16.04
N PHE A 146 -1.13 -3.09 16.01
CA PHE A 146 -2.36 -2.40 15.60
C PHE A 146 -3.03 -1.57 16.72
N ARG A 147 -2.30 -1.09 17.70
CA ARG A 147 -2.88 -0.28 18.79
C ARG A 147 -3.65 0.96 18.34
N HIS A 148 -3.55 1.33 17.05
CA HIS A 148 -4.21 2.48 16.42
C HIS A 148 -4.69 2.14 15.02
N GLU A 149 -5.30 0.97 14.82
CA GLU A 149 -6.05 0.73 13.57
C GLU A 149 -7.07 1.85 13.38
N ALA A 150 -7.09 2.43 12.18
CA ALA A 150 -8.10 3.41 11.85
C ALA A 150 -9.45 2.69 11.69
N GLU A 151 -10.32 2.78 12.67
CA GLU A 151 -11.69 2.26 12.59
C GLU A 151 -12.58 3.15 11.72
N SER A 152 -12.27 4.44 11.69
CA SER A 152 -12.97 5.43 10.89
C SER A 152 -12.04 6.52 10.35
N VAL A 153 -12.36 7.04 9.17
CA VAL A 153 -11.59 8.08 8.48
C VAL A 153 -12.54 9.19 8.04
N ILE A 154 -12.15 10.43 8.30
CA ILE A 154 -12.85 11.61 7.77
C ILE A 154 -12.06 12.12 6.55
N ILE A 155 -12.74 12.21 5.40
CA ILE A 155 -12.17 12.71 4.16
C ILE A 155 -12.78 14.08 3.87
N VAL A 156 -11.95 15.11 3.78
CA VAL A 156 -12.40 16.46 3.44
C VAL A 156 -12.20 16.72 1.96
N GLY A 157 -13.32 16.93 1.24
CA GLY A 157 -13.39 17.06 -0.20
C GLY A 157 -13.83 15.78 -0.91
N GLY A 158 -14.85 15.86 -1.77
CA GLY A 158 -15.41 14.75 -2.55
C GLY A 158 -14.77 14.61 -3.94
N GLY A 159 -13.47 14.87 -4.08
CA GLY A 159 -12.76 14.74 -5.35
C GLY A 159 -12.54 13.29 -5.79
N ARG A 160 -11.84 13.10 -6.93
CA ARG A 160 -11.56 11.76 -7.48
C ARG A 160 -10.69 10.91 -6.57
N ILE A 161 -9.73 11.50 -5.85
CA ILE A 161 -8.90 10.76 -4.87
C ILE A 161 -9.79 10.29 -3.72
N ALA A 162 -10.68 11.16 -3.20
CA ALA A 162 -11.61 10.81 -2.13
C ALA A 162 -12.53 9.65 -2.52
N GLU A 163 -13.07 9.67 -3.72
CA GLU A 163 -13.88 8.59 -4.28
C GLU A 163 -13.12 7.25 -4.29
N ARG A 164 -11.90 7.25 -4.84
CA ARG A 164 -11.06 6.05 -4.89
C ARG A 164 -10.63 5.57 -3.51
N LEU A 165 -10.26 6.51 -2.65
CA LEU A 165 -9.87 6.19 -1.27
C LEU A 165 -11.04 5.58 -0.50
N ALA A 166 -12.25 6.14 -0.60
CA ALA A 166 -13.41 5.59 0.07
C ALA A 166 -13.74 4.16 -0.39
N LEU A 167 -13.58 3.86 -1.69
CA LEU A 167 -13.74 2.50 -2.21
C LEU A 167 -12.68 1.54 -1.66
N GLU A 168 -11.42 1.97 -1.54
CA GLU A 168 -10.35 1.15 -0.94
C GLU A 168 -10.62 0.93 0.57
N LEU A 169 -11.05 1.97 1.29
CA LEU A 169 -11.39 1.87 2.72
C LEU A 169 -12.57 0.93 2.97
N ALA A 170 -13.60 0.96 2.10
CA ALA A 170 -14.72 0.05 2.18
C ALA A 170 -14.28 -1.42 2.01
N ARG A 171 -13.34 -1.71 1.08
CA ARG A 171 -12.74 -3.04 0.93
C ARG A 171 -11.97 -3.49 2.18
N MET A 172 -11.38 -2.55 2.90
CA MET A 172 -10.67 -2.78 4.16
C MET A 172 -11.61 -2.83 5.37
N ARG A 173 -12.92 -2.60 5.17
CA ARG A 173 -13.94 -2.46 6.23
C ARG A 173 -13.67 -1.30 7.20
N ILE A 174 -13.04 -0.25 6.71
CA ILE A 174 -12.81 0.99 7.43
C ILE A 174 -13.96 1.94 7.10
N HIS A 175 -14.67 2.42 8.11
CA HIS A 175 -15.74 3.39 7.90
C HIS A 175 -15.17 4.74 7.43
N SER A 176 -15.75 5.33 6.38
CA SER A 176 -15.32 6.64 5.89
C SER A 176 -16.46 7.65 5.86
N THR A 177 -16.21 8.83 6.39
CA THR A 177 -17.12 9.97 6.32
C THR A 177 -16.55 11.02 5.39
N ILE A 178 -17.28 11.39 4.33
CA ILE A 178 -16.84 12.40 3.37
C ILE A 178 -17.55 13.71 3.63
N ILE A 179 -16.77 14.78 3.78
CA ILE A 179 -17.28 16.15 3.91
C ILE A 179 -17.06 16.85 2.57
N GLU A 180 -18.14 17.17 1.86
CA GLU A 180 -18.11 17.85 0.57
C GLU A 180 -19.07 19.05 0.59
N ARG A 181 -18.63 20.17 0.02
CA ARG A 181 -19.41 21.40 -0.01
C ARG A 181 -20.47 21.41 -1.12
N ASP A 182 -20.18 20.79 -2.25
CA ASP A 182 -21.09 20.76 -3.40
C ASP A 182 -22.16 19.66 -3.23
N PRO A 183 -23.46 20.05 -3.07
CA PRO A 183 -24.53 19.06 -2.92
C PRO A 183 -24.72 18.15 -4.14
N ALA A 184 -24.36 18.63 -5.34
CA ALA A 184 -24.44 17.79 -6.54
C ALA A 184 -23.38 16.68 -6.47
N ARG A 185 -22.17 17.01 -6.04
CA ARG A 185 -21.09 16.03 -5.84
C ARG A 185 -21.42 15.05 -4.71
N CYS A 186 -22.02 15.52 -3.62
CA CYS A 186 -22.49 14.62 -2.54
C CYS A 186 -23.44 13.55 -3.06
N ARG A 187 -24.41 13.92 -3.90
CA ARG A 187 -25.37 12.97 -4.50
C ARG A 187 -24.65 11.91 -5.35
N VAL A 188 -23.70 12.34 -6.18
CA VAL A 188 -22.90 11.41 -7.00
C VAL A 188 -22.10 10.45 -6.12
N MET A 189 -21.44 10.95 -5.08
CA MET A 189 -20.66 10.12 -4.16
C MET A 189 -21.53 9.08 -3.45
N LYS A 190 -22.75 9.47 -3.03
CA LYS A 190 -23.69 8.55 -2.37
C LYS A 190 -24.12 7.39 -3.29
N THR A 191 -24.18 7.58 -4.60
CA THR A 191 -24.54 6.50 -5.55
C THR A 191 -23.35 5.59 -5.89
N LEU A 192 -22.13 6.07 -5.75
CA LEU A 192 -20.91 5.34 -6.11
C LEU A 192 -20.33 4.52 -4.95
N LEU A 193 -20.58 4.93 -3.72
CA LEU A 193 -20.00 4.30 -2.53
C LEU A 193 -20.98 3.31 -1.90
N PRO A 194 -20.50 2.16 -1.42
CA PRO A 194 -21.30 1.23 -0.61
C PRO A 194 -21.75 1.91 0.70
N GLU A 195 -22.89 1.49 1.25
CA GLU A 195 -23.40 1.95 2.55
C GLU A 195 -22.54 1.47 3.70
#